data_8e7a7076736c804b35ceb5569f43edda
#
_entry.id   8e7a7076736c804b35ceb5569f43edda
#
_cell.length_a   1.000
_cell.length_b   1.000
_cell.length_c   1.000
_cell.angle_alpha   90.00
_cell.angle_beta   90.00
_cell.angle_gamma   90.00
#
_symmetry.space_group_name_H-M   'P 1'
#
loop_
_entity.id
_entity.type
_entity.pdbx_description
1 polymer ?
#
loop_
_entity_poly.entity_id
_entity_poly.type
_entity_poly.pdbx_seq_one_letter_code
_entity_poly.pdbx_strand_id
1 'polypeptide(L)'
;MDRETRLDILRRAYAKRVMAAAGVIDRRIEAAFATVKREEFLGPGPWQIVRWDRGYAPTPSRDPVYLYDDVVVAIIPERTLNNGQPSFLASLIAAAAPRPGEHTVHIGAGIGYYTAILARLVGRAGRVTAIELDPALAERLTANLAGLRNVRVLQGDGAQVAFEPADNILVNAGATRPADAWLDGLANDGRLILPLTAGGFPHSDFRHGAVFCITRRGDDFPARWISGVSIFPCEGARDSESETALSVAFEKGRVRDVARLYRHDHVPKEDCWVQGRGWSLAYR
;
A
#
# COMPACT_ATOMS: atom_id res chain seq x y z
N MET A 1 -16.62 31.18 11.81
CA MET A 1 -15.55 30.12 11.75
C MET A 1 -14.84 30.30 10.43
N ASP A 2 -13.52 30.49 10.46
CA ASP A 2 -12.72 30.62 9.26
C ASP A 2 -12.57 29.27 8.52
N ARG A 3 -12.07 29.33 7.28
CA ARG A 3 -11.97 28.16 6.41
C ARG A 3 -11.05 27.07 6.98
N GLU A 4 -9.91 27.45 7.56
CA GLU A 4 -8.94 26.48 8.07
C GLU A 4 -9.48 25.73 9.30
N THR A 5 -10.13 26.44 10.23
CA THR A 5 -10.80 25.83 11.38
C THR A 5 -11.88 24.82 10.93
N ARG A 6 -12.66 25.18 9.88
CA ARG A 6 -13.64 24.25 9.30
C ARG A 6 -13.00 23.00 8.74
N LEU A 7 -11.91 23.16 7.99
CA LEU A 7 -11.17 22.02 7.41
C LEU A 7 -10.53 21.14 8.49
N ASP A 8 -10.02 21.71 9.57
CA ASP A 8 -9.47 20.93 10.69
C ASP A 8 -10.52 20.05 11.37
N ILE A 9 -11.74 20.57 11.56
CA ILE A 9 -12.85 19.77 12.09
C ILE A 9 -13.18 18.63 11.13
N LEU A 10 -13.24 18.90 9.82
CA LEU A 10 -13.52 17.89 8.80
C LEU A 10 -12.43 16.82 8.74
N ARG A 11 -11.14 17.19 8.81
CA ARG A 11 -10.01 16.25 8.82
C ARG A 11 -10.07 15.30 10.02
N ARG A 12 -10.39 15.82 11.20
CA ARG A 12 -10.56 14.99 12.42
C ARG A 12 -11.76 14.05 12.30
N ALA A 13 -12.88 14.53 11.77
CA ALA A 13 -14.05 13.68 11.54
C ALA A 13 -13.78 12.60 10.48
N TYR A 14 -13.09 12.96 9.40
CA TYR A 14 -12.60 12.03 8.37
C TYR A 14 -11.70 10.95 8.96
N ALA A 15 -10.66 11.32 9.72
CA ALA A 15 -9.75 10.36 10.33
C ALA A 15 -10.49 9.34 11.19
N LYS A 16 -11.44 9.77 12.01
CA LYS A 16 -12.27 8.85 12.82
C LYS A 16 -13.10 7.89 11.96
N ARG A 17 -13.72 8.38 10.88
CA ARG A 17 -14.49 7.53 9.96
C ARG A 17 -13.60 6.51 9.25
N VAL A 18 -12.42 6.94 8.77
CA VAL A 18 -11.43 6.05 8.14
C VAL A 18 -11.00 4.96 9.13
N MET A 19 -10.68 5.31 10.38
CA MET A 19 -10.31 4.32 11.40
C MET A 19 -11.44 3.34 11.69
N ALA A 20 -12.68 3.84 11.82
CA ALA A 20 -13.85 2.99 12.06
C ALA A 20 -14.09 2.03 10.88
N ALA A 21 -14.03 2.52 9.63
CA ALA A 21 -14.20 1.71 8.43
C ALA A 21 -13.07 0.67 8.27
N ALA A 22 -11.85 1.01 8.68
CA ALA A 22 -10.69 0.13 8.66
C ALA A 22 -10.67 -0.91 9.81
N GLY A 23 -11.51 -0.76 10.84
CA GLY A 23 -11.45 -1.56 12.06
C GLY A 23 -10.15 -1.33 12.86
N VAL A 24 -9.56 -0.14 12.77
CA VAL A 24 -8.27 0.20 13.38
C VAL A 24 -8.47 1.05 14.64
N ILE A 25 -7.81 0.63 15.72
CA ILE A 25 -7.78 1.36 17.00
C ILE A 25 -6.33 1.76 17.28
N ASP A 26 -5.82 2.76 16.57
CA ASP A 26 -4.49 3.36 16.81
C ASP A 26 -4.60 4.89 16.71
N ARG A 27 -4.44 5.57 17.85
CA ARG A 27 -4.52 7.03 17.94
C ARG A 27 -3.42 7.75 17.16
N ARG A 28 -2.27 7.11 16.91
CA ARG A 28 -1.17 7.69 16.11
C ARG A 28 -1.55 7.72 14.64
N ILE A 29 -2.15 6.63 14.13
CA ILE A 29 -2.65 6.55 12.75
C ILE A 29 -3.80 7.55 12.57
N GLU A 30 -4.78 7.59 13.49
CA GLU A 30 -5.86 8.57 13.45
C GLU A 30 -5.31 10.01 13.40
N ALA A 31 -4.35 10.35 14.28
CA ALA A 31 -3.74 11.68 14.30
C ALA A 31 -2.97 12.00 13.00
N ALA A 32 -2.32 11.01 12.38
CA ALA A 32 -1.64 11.19 11.10
C ALA A 32 -2.64 11.50 9.98
N PHE A 33 -3.73 10.74 9.86
CA PHE A 33 -4.80 11.02 8.90
C PHE A 33 -5.51 12.36 9.14
N ALA A 34 -5.65 12.78 10.40
CA ALA A 34 -6.24 14.07 10.75
C ALA A 34 -5.37 15.28 10.42
N THR A 35 -4.06 15.10 10.30
CA THR A 35 -3.10 16.21 10.16
C THR A 35 -2.46 16.32 8.78
N VAL A 36 -2.37 15.23 8.03
CA VAL A 36 -1.87 15.26 6.64
C VAL A 36 -3.00 15.74 5.73
N LYS A 37 -2.79 16.89 5.11
CA LYS A 37 -3.80 17.58 4.28
C LYS A 37 -3.91 16.91 2.92
N ARG A 38 -4.96 16.12 2.70
CA ARG A 38 -5.15 15.31 1.49
C ARG A 38 -5.20 16.15 0.22
N GLU A 39 -5.78 17.35 0.29
CA GLU A 39 -5.88 18.30 -0.82
C GLU A 39 -4.53 18.80 -1.34
N GLU A 40 -3.50 18.84 -0.49
CA GLU A 40 -2.16 19.30 -0.91
C GLU A 40 -1.48 18.32 -1.87
N PHE A 41 -1.91 17.05 -1.87
CA PHE A 41 -1.37 15.99 -2.73
C PHE A 41 -2.13 15.82 -4.05
N LEU A 42 -3.43 16.08 -4.05
CA LEU A 42 -4.33 15.77 -5.17
C LEU A 42 -4.44 16.88 -6.21
N GLY A 43 -3.78 18.02 -5.98
CA GLY A 43 -3.85 19.17 -6.87
C GLY A 43 -5.20 19.89 -6.81
N PRO A 44 -5.41 20.88 -7.69
CA PRO A 44 -6.64 21.66 -7.69
C PRO A 44 -7.82 20.83 -8.22
N GLY A 45 -8.94 20.85 -7.49
CA GLY A 45 -10.19 20.25 -7.96
C GLY A 45 -10.82 20.99 -9.15
N PRO A 46 -12.01 20.56 -9.61
CA PRO A 46 -12.78 19.44 -9.09
C PRO A 46 -12.08 18.10 -9.34
N TRP A 47 -12.23 17.16 -8.40
CA TRP A 47 -11.56 15.86 -8.44
C TRP A 47 -12.48 14.78 -9.00
N GLN A 48 -11.93 13.84 -9.75
CA GLN A 48 -12.64 12.63 -10.15
C GLN A 48 -12.61 11.62 -9.01
N ILE A 49 -13.77 11.29 -8.44
CA ILE A 49 -13.93 10.30 -7.37
C ILE A 49 -14.72 9.10 -7.86
N VAL A 50 -14.39 7.91 -7.35
CA VAL A 50 -15.13 6.70 -7.70
C VAL A 50 -16.53 6.75 -7.12
N ARG A 51 -17.51 6.52 -7.98
CA ARG A 51 -18.92 6.27 -7.64
C ARG A 51 -19.27 4.84 -8.07
N TRP A 52 -19.80 4.06 -7.15
CA TRP A 52 -20.08 2.64 -7.39
C TRP A 52 -21.07 2.39 -8.54
N ASP A 53 -21.95 3.37 -8.81
CA ASP A 53 -22.98 3.29 -9.83
C ASP A 53 -22.54 3.75 -11.23
N ARG A 54 -21.47 4.54 -11.34
CA ARG A 54 -21.10 5.20 -12.60
C ARG A 54 -19.59 5.39 -12.83
N GLY A 55 -18.75 4.75 -12.01
CA GLY A 55 -17.28 4.90 -12.12
C GLY A 55 -16.78 6.26 -11.63
N TYR A 56 -15.78 6.84 -12.29
CA TYR A 56 -15.26 8.15 -11.92
C TYR A 56 -16.22 9.28 -12.30
N ALA A 57 -16.51 10.14 -11.34
CA ALA A 57 -17.35 11.33 -11.54
C ALA A 57 -16.72 12.54 -10.85
N PRO A 58 -16.83 13.76 -11.44
CA PRO A 58 -16.26 14.96 -10.84
C PRO A 58 -16.98 15.31 -9.54
N THR A 59 -16.23 15.88 -8.60
CA THR A 59 -16.83 16.52 -7.42
C THR A 59 -17.63 17.77 -7.84
N PRO A 60 -18.70 18.14 -7.11
CA PRO A 60 -19.54 19.29 -7.47
C PRO A 60 -18.78 20.63 -7.50
N SER A 61 -17.69 20.73 -6.77
CA SER A 61 -16.85 21.94 -6.74
C SER A 61 -15.41 21.59 -6.31
N ARG A 62 -14.56 22.63 -6.22
CA ARG A 62 -13.18 22.56 -5.71
C ARG A 62 -13.10 22.67 -4.16
N ASP A 63 -14.20 22.47 -3.44
CA ASP A 63 -14.16 22.48 -1.98
C ASP A 63 -13.52 21.18 -1.47
N PRO A 64 -12.42 21.23 -0.69
CA PRO A 64 -11.77 20.06 -0.13
C PRO A 64 -12.65 19.15 0.72
N VAL A 65 -13.82 19.58 1.12
CA VAL A 65 -14.80 18.78 1.85
C VAL A 65 -15.09 17.43 1.15
N TYR A 66 -15.09 17.42 -0.18
CA TYR A 66 -15.32 16.22 -0.98
C TYR A 66 -14.18 15.19 -0.94
N LEU A 67 -13.01 15.58 -0.46
CA LEU A 67 -11.87 14.69 -0.28
C LEU A 67 -11.85 14.01 1.10
N TYR A 68 -12.56 14.62 2.07
CA TYR A 68 -12.56 14.16 3.45
C TYR A 68 -13.67 13.14 3.71
N ASP A 69 -13.67 12.10 2.88
CA ASP A 69 -14.48 10.89 3.01
C ASP A 69 -13.64 9.66 2.60
N ASP A 70 -14.15 8.45 2.83
CA ASP A 70 -13.48 7.20 2.46
C ASP A 70 -13.65 6.92 0.96
N VAL A 71 -13.22 7.87 0.13
CA VAL A 71 -13.37 7.86 -1.32
C VAL A 71 -12.04 7.65 -2.05
N VAL A 72 -12.10 6.91 -3.13
CA VAL A 72 -11.01 6.75 -4.08
C VAL A 72 -11.01 7.95 -5.03
N VAL A 73 -9.87 8.63 -5.12
CA VAL A 73 -9.68 9.81 -5.97
C VAL A 73 -8.71 9.48 -7.09
N ALA A 74 -9.09 9.78 -8.34
CA ALA A 74 -8.21 9.59 -9.48
C ALA A 74 -6.98 10.51 -9.41
N ILE A 75 -5.84 9.97 -9.77
CA ILE A 75 -4.58 10.69 -9.98
C ILE A 75 -4.38 10.95 -11.47
N ILE A 76 -4.61 9.93 -12.30
CA ILE A 76 -4.57 9.95 -13.76
C ILE A 76 -5.82 9.21 -14.25
N PRO A 77 -6.94 9.92 -14.47
CA PRO A 77 -8.23 9.29 -14.81
C PRO A 77 -8.17 8.41 -16.07
N GLU A 78 -7.41 8.82 -17.08
CA GLU A 78 -7.25 8.13 -18.35
C GLU A 78 -6.60 6.75 -18.20
N ARG A 79 -5.79 6.58 -17.17
CA ARG A 79 -5.15 5.32 -16.78
C ARG A 79 -5.89 4.62 -15.65
N THR A 80 -7.06 5.13 -15.25
CA THR A 80 -7.81 4.71 -14.05
C THR A 80 -6.99 4.75 -12.76
N LEU A 81 -5.77 5.29 -12.79
CA LEU A 81 -4.84 5.34 -11.66
C LEU A 81 -5.36 6.27 -10.57
N ASN A 82 -5.34 5.81 -9.34
CA ASN A 82 -5.96 6.50 -8.21
C ASN A 82 -5.10 6.46 -6.93
N ASN A 83 -5.53 7.25 -5.95
CA ASN A 83 -4.85 7.39 -4.66
C ASN A 83 -5.17 6.27 -3.65
N GLY A 84 -5.92 5.24 -4.04
CA GLY A 84 -6.36 4.19 -3.12
C GLY A 84 -7.44 4.63 -2.12
N GLN A 85 -8.12 3.65 -1.55
CA GLN A 85 -9.16 3.88 -0.54
C GLN A 85 -8.52 4.13 0.84
N PRO A 86 -8.86 5.22 1.54
CA PRO A 86 -8.22 5.57 2.80
C PRO A 86 -8.33 4.51 3.90
N SER A 87 -9.50 3.92 4.09
CA SER A 87 -9.68 2.87 5.10
C SER A 87 -8.88 1.60 4.79
N PHE A 88 -8.78 1.23 3.51
CA PHE A 88 -7.96 0.11 3.09
C PHE A 88 -6.47 0.36 3.42
N LEU A 89 -5.93 1.52 3.02
CA LEU A 89 -4.54 1.87 3.32
C LEU A 89 -4.29 2.02 4.83
N ALA A 90 -5.26 2.53 5.58
CA ALA A 90 -5.17 2.60 7.04
C ALA A 90 -5.03 1.20 7.67
N SER A 91 -5.77 0.20 7.18
CA SER A 91 -5.66 -1.19 7.65
C SER A 91 -4.27 -1.79 7.33
N LEU A 92 -3.71 -1.50 6.15
CA LEU A 92 -2.37 -1.96 5.77
C LEU A 92 -1.27 -1.28 6.62
N ILE A 93 -1.39 0.04 6.84
CA ILE A 93 -0.48 0.78 7.72
C ILE A 93 -0.56 0.25 9.16
N ALA A 94 -1.75 -0.05 9.65
CA ALA A 94 -1.92 -0.66 10.97
C ALA A 94 -1.29 -2.05 11.05
N ALA A 95 -1.40 -2.86 9.99
CA ALA A 95 -0.75 -4.17 9.93
C ALA A 95 0.78 -4.09 9.88
N ALA A 96 1.33 -3.08 9.17
CA ALA A 96 2.75 -2.75 9.17
C ALA A 96 3.22 -2.20 10.54
N ALA A 97 2.32 -1.53 11.27
CA ALA A 97 2.56 -0.96 12.61
C ALA A 97 3.88 -0.16 12.72
N PRO A 98 4.12 0.86 11.87
CA PRO A 98 5.37 1.63 11.91
C PRO A 98 5.53 2.36 13.24
N ARG A 99 6.76 2.36 13.78
CA ARG A 99 7.09 2.95 15.09
C ARG A 99 8.00 4.16 14.95
N PRO A 100 7.99 5.08 15.91
CA PRO A 100 8.96 6.18 15.95
C PRO A 100 10.42 5.67 15.89
N GLY A 101 11.22 6.26 15.00
CA GLY A 101 12.63 5.89 14.80
C GLY A 101 12.86 4.82 13.72
N GLU A 102 11.81 4.09 13.28
CA GLU A 102 11.95 3.03 12.28
C GLU A 102 12.18 3.59 10.86
N HIS A 103 12.79 2.75 10.02
CA HIS A 103 12.88 2.94 8.58
C HIS A 103 11.70 2.23 7.88
N THR A 104 10.92 2.99 7.13
CA THR A 104 9.83 2.45 6.31
C THR A 104 10.12 2.67 4.82
N VAL A 105 9.97 1.63 4.01
CA VAL A 105 10.00 1.70 2.54
C VAL A 105 8.56 1.65 2.02
N HIS A 106 8.20 2.60 1.17
CA HIS A 106 6.89 2.66 0.52
C HIS A 106 7.06 2.49 -1.00
N ILE A 107 6.62 1.36 -1.53
CA ILE A 107 6.74 0.99 -2.94
C ILE A 107 5.40 1.25 -3.64
N GLY A 108 5.43 1.89 -4.80
CA GLY A 108 4.24 2.40 -5.48
C GLY A 108 3.66 3.60 -4.72
N ALA A 109 4.54 4.57 -4.39
CA ALA A 109 4.23 5.70 -3.53
C ALA A 109 3.24 6.70 -4.16
N GLY A 110 3.05 6.65 -5.47
CA GLY A 110 2.15 7.53 -6.21
C GLY A 110 2.52 9.00 -6.02
N ILE A 111 1.57 9.78 -5.54
CA ILE A 111 1.75 11.22 -5.29
C ILE A 111 2.15 11.55 -3.84
N GLY A 112 2.34 10.56 -2.96
CA GLY A 112 2.96 10.73 -1.64
C GLY A 112 2.03 10.96 -0.45
N TYR A 113 0.72 10.92 -0.59
CA TYR A 113 -0.20 11.14 0.54
C TYR A 113 0.04 10.14 1.67
N TYR A 114 0.09 8.84 1.36
CA TYR A 114 0.37 7.81 2.38
C TYR A 114 1.83 7.80 2.82
N THR A 115 2.77 8.22 1.96
CA THR A 115 4.17 8.45 2.36
C THR A 115 4.27 9.51 3.46
N ALA A 116 3.52 10.61 3.35
CA ALA A 116 3.48 11.65 4.38
C ALA A 116 2.87 11.14 5.71
N ILE A 117 1.85 10.28 5.64
CA ILE A 117 1.28 9.60 6.81
C ILE A 117 2.34 8.70 7.48
N LEU A 118 3.06 7.88 6.69
CA LEU A 118 4.15 7.04 7.19
C LEU A 118 5.27 7.87 7.82
N ALA A 119 5.68 8.97 7.17
CA ALA A 119 6.72 9.87 7.68
C ALA A 119 6.35 10.49 9.03
N ARG A 120 5.06 10.76 9.24
CA ARG A 120 4.57 11.24 10.52
C ARG A 120 4.57 10.17 11.59
N LEU A 121 4.26 8.91 11.24
CA LEU A 121 4.24 7.78 12.17
C LEU A 121 5.64 7.40 12.64
N VAL A 122 6.63 7.38 11.75
CA VAL A 122 8.03 7.10 12.13
C VAL A 122 8.71 8.31 12.79
N GLY A 123 8.13 9.51 12.64
CA GLY A 123 8.61 10.73 13.29
C GLY A 123 9.98 11.20 12.81
N ARG A 124 10.52 12.23 13.47
CA ARG A 124 11.76 12.92 13.05
C ARG A 124 13.03 12.07 13.19
N ALA A 125 13.01 11.08 14.07
CA ALA A 125 14.13 10.15 14.27
C ALA A 125 14.09 8.95 13.31
N GLY A 126 12.92 8.67 12.71
CA GLY A 126 12.74 7.66 11.68
C GLY A 126 12.87 8.24 10.26
N ARG A 127 12.78 7.37 9.26
CA ARG A 127 12.87 7.78 7.86
C ARG A 127 11.90 6.98 6.99
N VAL A 128 11.52 7.56 5.85
CA VAL A 128 10.75 6.89 4.81
C VAL A 128 11.50 6.96 3.49
N THR A 129 11.69 5.82 2.83
CA THR A 129 12.12 5.74 1.43
C THR A 129 10.91 5.47 0.57
N ALA A 130 10.52 6.43 -0.26
CA ALA A 130 9.39 6.32 -1.18
C ALA A 130 9.90 5.99 -2.58
N ILE A 131 9.39 4.90 -3.18
CA ILE A 131 9.81 4.43 -4.51
C ILE A 131 8.60 4.49 -5.44
N GLU A 132 8.77 5.16 -6.59
CA GLU A 132 7.74 5.29 -7.61
C GLU A 132 8.33 4.98 -8.99
N LEU A 133 7.64 4.14 -9.74
CA LEU A 133 8.09 3.69 -11.05
C LEU A 133 7.88 4.76 -12.12
N ASP A 134 6.69 5.39 -12.13
CA ASP A 134 6.31 6.39 -13.12
C ASP A 134 7.08 7.70 -12.90
N PRO A 135 7.89 8.18 -13.89
CA PRO A 135 8.71 9.38 -13.70
C PRO A 135 7.89 10.64 -13.39
N ALA A 136 6.71 10.80 -14.01
CA ALA A 136 5.87 11.98 -13.78
C ALA A 136 5.24 11.97 -12.39
N LEU A 137 4.87 10.78 -11.88
CA LEU A 137 4.41 10.63 -10.51
C LEU A 137 5.55 10.81 -9.51
N ALA A 138 6.77 10.33 -9.81
CA ALA A 138 7.94 10.52 -8.97
C ALA A 138 8.33 12.01 -8.83
N GLU A 139 8.19 12.78 -9.90
CA GLU A 139 8.36 14.25 -9.86
C GLU A 139 7.32 14.91 -8.95
N ARG A 140 6.03 14.59 -9.11
CA ARG A 140 4.95 15.07 -8.23
C ARG A 140 5.16 14.65 -6.78
N LEU A 141 5.54 13.39 -6.56
CA LEU A 141 5.88 12.84 -5.25
C LEU A 141 6.97 13.67 -4.57
N THR A 142 8.05 13.95 -5.30
CA THR A 142 9.18 14.76 -4.81
C THR A 142 8.74 16.17 -4.44
N ALA A 143 7.97 16.82 -5.30
CA ALA A 143 7.45 18.17 -5.03
C ALA A 143 6.52 18.19 -3.80
N ASN A 144 5.60 17.24 -3.71
CA ASN A 144 4.63 17.14 -2.60
C ASN A 144 5.30 16.88 -1.24
N LEU A 145 6.45 16.18 -1.23
CA LEU A 145 7.15 15.79 -0.01
C LEU A 145 8.37 16.65 0.32
N ALA A 146 8.65 17.70 -0.46
CA ALA A 146 9.84 18.55 -0.31
C ALA A 146 10.00 19.17 1.10
N GLY A 147 8.89 19.36 1.84
CA GLY A 147 8.90 19.86 3.22
C GLY A 147 9.23 18.79 4.29
N LEU A 148 9.30 17.50 3.94
CA LEU A 148 9.51 16.39 4.88
C LEU A 148 10.97 15.93 4.85
N ARG A 149 11.77 16.37 5.82
CA ARG A 149 13.21 16.09 5.89
C ARG A 149 13.55 14.61 6.15
N ASN A 150 12.60 13.84 6.63
CA ASN A 150 12.74 12.40 6.91
C ASN A 150 12.21 11.51 5.77
N VAL A 151 11.99 12.09 4.58
CA VAL A 151 11.57 11.35 3.39
C VAL A 151 12.62 11.45 2.30
N ARG A 152 12.97 10.31 1.71
CA ARG A 152 13.78 10.19 0.49
C ARG A 152 12.92 9.61 -0.61
N VAL A 153 12.90 10.26 -1.77
CA VAL A 153 12.21 9.77 -2.97
C VAL A 153 13.23 9.14 -3.92
N LEU A 154 12.88 7.97 -4.46
CA LEU A 154 13.63 7.27 -5.49
C LEU A 154 12.68 6.97 -6.66
N GLN A 155 13.07 7.35 -7.86
CA GLN A 155 12.37 6.94 -9.08
C GLN A 155 12.96 5.63 -9.56
N GLY A 156 12.12 4.64 -9.83
CA GLY A 156 12.54 3.35 -10.40
C GLY A 156 11.64 2.18 -10.01
N ASP A 157 12.01 1.01 -10.50
CA ASP A 157 11.31 -0.24 -10.18
C ASP A 157 11.54 -0.66 -8.73
N GLY A 158 10.49 -0.62 -7.93
CA GLY A 158 10.54 -0.95 -6.50
C GLY A 158 10.93 -2.41 -6.19
N ALA A 159 10.91 -3.30 -7.19
CA ALA A 159 11.40 -4.67 -7.05
C ALA A 159 12.92 -4.80 -7.27
N GLN A 160 13.56 -3.75 -7.80
CA GLN A 160 14.98 -3.76 -8.18
C GLN A 160 15.80 -2.66 -7.50
N VAL A 161 15.16 -1.51 -7.19
CA VAL A 161 15.84 -0.39 -6.54
C VAL A 161 16.36 -0.82 -5.17
N ALA A 162 17.66 -0.68 -4.96
CA ALA A 162 18.29 -0.96 -3.68
C ALA A 162 17.93 0.11 -2.64
N PHE A 163 17.66 -0.32 -1.43
CA PHE A 163 17.43 0.52 -0.26
C PHE A 163 18.11 -0.09 0.98
N GLU A 164 18.34 0.74 1.97
CA GLU A 164 18.91 0.28 3.24
C GLU A 164 17.91 -0.62 3.99
N PRO A 165 18.38 -1.52 4.89
CA PRO A 165 17.50 -2.36 5.69
C PRO A 165 16.35 -1.58 6.31
N ALA A 166 15.14 -2.11 6.18
CA ALA A 166 13.90 -1.45 6.58
C ALA A 166 13.13 -2.28 7.61
N ASP A 167 12.60 -1.60 8.62
CA ASP A 167 11.72 -2.20 9.63
C ASP A 167 10.32 -2.48 9.06
N ASN A 168 9.92 -1.69 8.05
CA ASN A 168 8.64 -1.86 7.36
C ASN A 168 8.81 -1.67 5.86
N ILE A 169 8.18 -2.55 5.08
CA ILE A 169 8.05 -2.38 3.63
C ILE A 169 6.55 -2.45 3.32
N LEU A 170 5.98 -1.34 2.85
CA LEU A 170 4.60 -1.26 2.38
C LEU A 170 4.59 -1.26 0.86
N VAL A 171 4.12 -2.35 0.25
CA VAL A 171 3.93 -2.44 -1.20
C VAL A 171 2.50 -2.03 -1.52
N ASN A 172 2.34 -0.94 -2.27
CA ASN A 172 1.04 -0.41 -2.70
C ASN A 172 0.76 -0.69 -4.18
N ALA A 173 1.11 -1.90 -4.61
CA ALA A 173 0.86 -2.43 -5.95
C ALA A 173 0.81 -3.97 -5.91
N GLY A 174 0.06 -4.59 -6.82
CA GLY A 174 -0.16 -6.03 -6.83
C GLY A 174 0.95 -6.82 -7.50
N ALA A 175 1.74 -7.54 -6.74
CA ALA A 175 2.78 -8.44 -7.23
C ALA A 175 2.23 -9.83 -7.55
N THR A 176 2.96 -10.63 -8.34
CA THR A 176 2.70 -12.08 -8.48
C THR A 176 3.68 -12.91 -7.65
N ARG A 177 4.75 -12.29 -7.15
CA ARG A 177 5.76 -12.92 -6.31
C ARG A 177 6.33 -11.92 -5.31
N PRO A 178 6.87 -12.37 -4.17
CA PRO A 178 7.72 -11.52 -3.37
C PRO A 178 9.00 -11.20 -4.15
N ALA A 179 9.43 -9.95 -4.20
CA ALA A 179 10.72 -9.60 -4.77
C ALA A 179 11.84 -9.93 -3.78
N ASP A 180 12.97 -10.47 -4.28
CA ASP A 180 14.12 -10.79 -3.44
C ASP A 180 14.64 -9.57 -2.69
N ALA A 181 14.70 -8.41 -3.37
CA ALA A 181 15.10 -7.15 -2.77
C ALA A 181 14.26 -6.76 -1.54
N TRP A 182 12.98 -7.14 -1.51
CA TRP A 182 12.11 -6.86 -0.35
C TRP A 182 12.42 -7.78 0.82
N LEU A 183 12.66 -9.08 0.54
CA LEU A 183 12.97 -10.06 1.58
C LEU A 183 14.38 -9.86 2.15
N ASP A 184 15.35 -9.52 1.29
CA ASP A 184 16.73 -9.23 1.69
C ASP A 184 16.83 -7.91 2.45
N GLY A 185 16.10 -6.88 1.99
CA GLY A 185 16.07 -5.56 2.61
C GLY A 185 15.21 -5.46 3.88
N LEU A 186 14.46 -6.51 4.23
CA LEU A 186 13.65 -6.51 5.44
C LEU A 186 14.54 -6.78 6.66
N ALA A 187 14.53 -5.87 7.64
CA ALA A 187 15.26 -6.03 8.90
C ALA A 187 14.71 -7.22 9.71
N ASN A 188 15.50 -7.71 10.67
CA ASN A 188 14.98 -8.72 11.60
C ASN A 188 13.80 -8.14 12.39
N ASP A 189 12.74 -8.94 12.62
CA ASP A 189 11.44 -8.52 13.14
C ASP A 189 10.71 -7.45 12.30
N GLY A 190 11.24 -7.14 11.12
CA GLY A 190 10.62 -6.25 10.14
C GLY A 190 9.37 -6.86 9.51
N ARG A 191 8.52 -6.00 8.95
CA ARG A 191 7.19 -6.37 8.40
C ARG A 191 7.06 -5.92 6.95
N LEU A 192 6.79 -6.85 6.05
CA LEU A 192 6.48 -6.61 4.65
C LEU A 192 4.96 -6.76 4.46
N ILE A 193 4.30 -5.72 3.99
CA ILE A 193 2.91 -5.77 3.52
C ILE A 193 2.95 -6.07 2.03
N LEU A 194 2.51 -7.27 1.70
CA LEU A 194 2.65 -7.86 0.36
C LEU A 194 1.28 -8.16 -0.26
N PRO A 195 0.79 -7.34 -1.20
CA PRO A 195 -0.35 -7.68 -2.03
C PRO A 195 0.08 -8.68 -3.13
N LEU A 196 -0.41 -9.91 -3.07
CA LEU A 196 -0.28 -10.90 -4.14
C LEU A 196 -1.57 -10.94 -4.94
N THR A 197 -1.46 -10.75 -6.25
CA THR A 197 -2.62 -10.64 -7.14
C THR A 197 -2.43 -11.45 -8.40
N ALA A 198 -3.54 -12.03 -8.89
CA ALA A 198 -3.59 -12.76 -10.14
C ALA A 198 -4.91 -12.49 -10.86
N GLY A 199 -4.91 -12.67 -12.17
CA GLY A 199 -6.08 -12.39 -12.99
C GLY A 199 -6.47 -10.90 -12.97
N GLY A 200 -7.66 -10.59 -13.46
CA GLY A 200 -8.21 -9.24 -13.47
C GLY A 200 -9.63 -9.26 -14.05
N PHE A 201 -10.36 -8.16 -13.87
CA PHE A 201 -11.62 -7.99 -14.59
C PHE A 201 -11.35 -7.80 -16.09
N PRO A 202 -12.21 -8.34 -16.98
CA PRO A 202 -12.18 -7.98 -18.38
C PRO A 202 -12.19 -6.45 -18.55
N HIS A 203 -11.27 -5.92 -19.36
CA HIS A 203 -11.14 -4.48 -19.63
C HIS A 203 -10.75 -3.60 -18.42
N SER A 204 -10.09 -4.17 -17.41
CA SER A 204 -9.60 -3.44 -16.22
C SER A 204 -8.15 -3.77 -15.93
N ASP A 205 -7.36 -2.76 -15.56
CA ASP A 205 -5.99 -2.93 -15.07
C ASP A 205 -5.92 -3.43 -13.62
N PHE A 206 -7.06 -3.47 -12.92
CA PHE A 206 -7.12 -3.99 -11.56
C PHE A 206 -6.94 -5.51 -11.54
N ARG A 207 -6.15 -5.98 -10.59
CA ARG A 207 -5.91 -7.39 -10.31
C ARG A 207 -6.50 -7.76 -8.95
N HIS A 208 -7.08 -8.97 -8.87
CA HIS A 208 -7.61 -9.52 -7.62
C HIS A 208 -6.57 -10.28 -6.87
N GLY A 209 -6.69 -10.29 -5.54
CA GLY A 209 -5.79 -11.07 -4.73
C GLY A 209 -6.00 -10.92 -3.24
N ALA A 210 -4.92 -11.15 -2.51
CA ALA A 210 -4.87 -11.06 -1.06
C ALA A 210 -3.62 -10.31 -0.62
N VAL A 211 -3.75 -9.61 0.49
CA VAL A 211 -2.63 -8.94 1.16
C VAL A 211 -2.17 -9.80 2.33
N PHE A 212 -0.87 -10.01 2.40
CA PHE A 212 -0.20 -10.70 3.50
C PHE A 212 0.70 -9.73 4.27
N CYS A 213 0.79 -9.94 5.57
CA CYS A 213 1.87 -9.40 6.40
C CYS A 213 2.90 -10.51 6.59
N ILE A 214 4.10 -10.31 6.05
CA ILE A 214 5.24 -11.20 6.22
C ILE A 214 6.15 -10.57 7.26
N THR A 215 6.54 -11.34 8.28
CA THR A 215 7.50 -10.88 9.30
C THR A 215 8.79 -11.66 9.12
N ARG A 216 9.95 -10.98 9.14
CA ARG A 216 11.25 -11.67 9.13
C ARG A 216 11.65 -12.05 10.57
N ARG A 217 12.07 -13.29 10.77
CA ARG A 217 12.66 -13.79 12.03
C ARG A 217 13.89 -14.63 11.70
N GLY A 218 15.04 -13.95 11.55
CA GLY A 218 16.23 -14.60 11.00
C GLY A 218 15.99 -15.04 9.56
N ASP A 219 16.05 -16.35 9.32
CA ASP A 219 15.77 -16.97 8.01
C ASP A 219 14.31 -17.44 7.87
N ASP A 220 13.49 -17.23 8.90
CA ASP A 220 12.08 -17.59 8.90
C ASP A 220 11.19 -16.40 8.53
N PHE A 221 10.11 -16.65 7.76
CA PHE A 221 9.17 -15.64 7.29
C PHE A 221 7.72 -16.02 7.60
N PRO A 222 7.29 -15.94 8.88
CA PRO A 222 5.88 -16.08 9.22
C PRO A 222 5.01 -15.15 8.38
N ALA A 223 3.91 -15.68 7.86
CA ALA A 223 2.96 -15.00 7.01
C ALA A 223 1.58 -14.95 7.66
N ARG A 224 0.87 -13.86 7.46
CA ARG A 224 -0.50 -13.70 7.94
C ARG A 224 -1.33 -12.98 6.88
N TRP A 225 -2.47 -13.56 6.53
CA TRP A 225 -3.47 -12.88 5.69
C TRP A 225 -4.02 -11.63 6.39
N ILE A 226 -4.21 -10.54 5.64
CA ILE A 226 -4.78 -9.28 6.13
C ILE A 226 -6.18 -9.08 5.55
N SER A 227 -6.28 -9.05 4.22
CA SER A 227 -7.52 -8.75 3.51
C SER A 227 -7.48 -9.26 2.07
N GLY A 228 -8.63 -9.28 1.42
CA GLY A 228 -8.69 -9.28 -0.05
C GLY A 228 -8.25 -7.93 -0.61
N VAL A 229 -7.88 -7.90 -1.87
CA VAL A 229 -7.45 -6.69 -2.56
C VAL A 229 -7.82 -6.71 -4.04
N SER A 230 -8.12 -5.52 -4.58
CA SER A 230 -8.13 -5.25 -6.01
C SER A 230 -7.30 -3.99 -6.24
N ILE A 231 -6.15 -4.12 -6.92
CA ILE A 231 -5.13 -3.09 -6.99
C ILE A 231 -4.39 -3.14 -8.34
N PHE A 232 -3.74 -2.05 -8.73
CA PHE A 232 -2.86 -1.96 -9.90
C PHE A 232 -1.68 -2.91 -9.81
N PRO A 233 -1.18 -3.41 -10.95
CA PRO A 233 -0.04 -4.31 -11.00
C PRO A 233 1.25 -3.60 -10.56
N CYS A 234 2.11 -4.34 -9.84
CA CYS A 234 3.50 -3.99 -9.56
C CYS A 234 4.37 -4.55 -10.70
N GLU A 235 4.67 -3.75 -11.71
CA GLU A 235 5.26 -4.23 -12.97
C GLU A 235 6.53 -5.06 -12.77
N GLY A 236 7.48 -4.60 -11.95
CA GLY A 236 8.76 -5.29 -11.72
C GLY A 236 8.70 -6.57 -10.87
N ALA A 237 7.58 -6.82 -10.19
CA ALA A 237 7.38 -8.02 -9.35
C ALA A 237 6.29 -8.93 -9.92
N ARG A 238 6.21 -9.05 -11.25
CA ARG A 238 5.24 -9.92 -11.92
C ARG A 238 5.92 -10.86 -12.89
N ASP A 239 5.43 -12.10 -12.93
CA ASP A 239 5.74 -13.10 -13.95
C ASP A 239 4.52 -14.00 -14.19
N SER A 240 4.42 -14.57 -15.39
CA SER A 240 3.27 -15.36 -15.83
C SER A 240 3.13 -16.70 -15.12
N GLU A 241 4.23 -17.31 -14.71
CA GLU A 241 4.22 -18.60 -14.01
C GLU A 241 3.64 -18.43 -12.62
N SER A 242 4.13 -17.45 -11.84
CA SER A 242 3.60 -17.11 -10.53
C SER A 242 2.16 -16.61 -10.61
N GLU A 243 1.78 -15.84 -11.65
CA GLU A 243 0.39 -15.41 -11.85
C GLU A 243 -0.57 -16.59 -12.06
N THR A 244 -0.15 -17.57 -12.87
CA THR A 244 -0.93 -18.80 -13.09
C THR A 244 -1.07 -19.61 -11.80
N ALA A 245 0.04 -19.78 -11.06
CA ALA A 245 0.02 -20.51 -9.79
C ALA A 245 -0.89 -19.83 -8.75
N LEU A 246 -0.84 -18.50 -8.65
CA LEU A 246 -1.72 -17.73 -7.78
C LEU A 246 -3.20 -17.84 -8.17
N SER A 247 -3.52 -17.81 -9.48
CA SER A 247 -4.90 -17.98 -9.95
C SER A 247 -5.47 -19.30 -9.46
N VAL A 248 -4.74 -20.40 -9.65
CA VAL A 248 -5.12 -21.73 -9.16
C VAL A 248 -5.24 -21.77 -7.63
N ALA A 249 -4.33 -21.13 -6.91
CA ALA A 249 -4.36 -21.09 -5.44
C ALA A 249 -5.57 -20.31 -4.90
N PHE A 250 -5.94 -19.19 -5.54
CA PHE A 250 -7.13 -18.43 -5.16
C PHE A 250 -8.43 -19.22 -5.40
N GLU A 251 -8.51 -19.99 -6.50
CA GLU A 251 -9.65 -20.89 -6.77
C GLU A 251 -9.80 -21.99 -5.72
N LYS A 252 -8.68 -22.54 -5.23
CA LYS A 252 -8.69 -23.54 -4.14
C LYS A 252 -9.18 -22.97 -2.81
N GLY A 253 -9.13 -21.63 -2.64
CA GLY A 253 -9.43 -20.99 -1.36
C GLY A 253 -8.34 -21.19 -0.30
N ARG A 254 -8.75 -21.22 0.99
CA ARG A 254 -7.86 -21.40 2.15
C ARG A 254 -6.76 -20.36 2.30
N VAL A 255 -6.87 -19.23 1.63
CA VAL A 255 -5.89 -18.12 1.69
C VAL A 255 -5.64 -17.60 3.12
N ARG A 256 -6.66 -17.72 3.99
CA ARG A 256 -6.59 -17.29 5.40
C ARG A 256 -5.79 -18.24 6.29
N ASP A 257 -5.55 -19.47 5.83
CA ASP A 257 -4.80 -20.49 6.55
C ASP A 257 -3.30 -20.39 6.30
N VAL A 258 -2.87 -19.51 5.37
CA VAL A 258 -1.46 -19.29 5.06
C VAL A 258 -0.75 -18.75 6.30
N ALA A 259 0.33 -19.43 6.68
CA ALA A 259 1.08 -19.13 7.91
C ALA A 259 2.58 -18.82 7.68
N ARG A 260 3.13 -19.18 6.51
CA ARG A 260 4.57 -19.02 6.25
C ARG A 260 4.88 -18.77 4.78
N LEU A 261 5.90 -17.94 4.54
CA LEU A 261 6.56 -17.77 3.25
C LEU A 261 7.91 -18.50 3.30
N TYR A 262 8.18 -19.29 2.27
CA TYR A 262 9.47 -19.95 2.04
C TYR A 262 10.18 -19.32 0.84
N ARG A 263 11.50 -19.19 0.94
CA ARG A 263 12.38 -18.73 -0.15
C ARG A 263 12.91 -19.93 -0.96
N HIS A 264 12.05 -20.91 -1.20
CA HIS A 264 12.28 -22.09 -2.03
C HIS A 264 10.96 -22.70 -2.49
N ASP A 265 10.99 -23.62 -3.43
CA ASP A 265 9.85 -24.28 -4.05
C ASP A 265 9.74 -25.78 -3.68
N HIS A 266 10.30 -26.18 -2.53
CA HIS A 266 10.35 -27.59 -2.09
C HIS A 266 9.37 -27.87 -0.93
N VAL A 267 8.26 -27.15 -0.85
CA VAL A 267 7.24 -27.40 0.17
C VAL A 267 6.34 -28.56 -0.26
N PRO A 268 6.03 -29.56 0.62
CA PRO A 268 5.10 -30.63 0.29
C PRO A 268 3.74 -30.09 -0.16
N LYS A 269 3.12 -30.74 -1.15
CA LYS A 269 1.87 -30.26 -1.78
C LYS A 269 0.72 -30.09 -0.80
N GLU A 270 0.63 -30.96 0.20
CA GLU A 270 -0.39 -30.92 1.26
C GLU A 270 -0.27 -29.72 2.17
N ASP A 271 0.93 -29.18 2.31
CA ASP A 271 1.24 -28.01 3.15
C ASP A 271 1.27 -26.71 2.34
N CYS A 272 1.35 -26.82 1.02
CA CYS A 272 1.55 -25.67 0.13
C CYS A 272 0.22 -25.07 -0.34
N TRP A 273 0.05 -23.76 -0.10
CA TRP A 273 -1.05 -22.98 -0.68
C TRP A 273 -0.74 -22.58 -2.13
N VAL A 274 0.42 -21.98 -2.36
CA VAL A 274 0.94 -21.60 -3.69
C VAL A 274 2.42 -21.82 -3.74
N GLN A 275 2.89 -22.30 -4.90
CA GLN A 275 4.30 -22.47 -5.22
C GLN A 275 4.59 -21.70 -6.50
N GLY A 276 5.50 -20.74 -6.42
CA GLY A 276 6.11 -20.04 -7.53
C GLY A 276 7.57 -20.49 -7.72
N ARG A 277 8.26 -19.90 -8.65
CA ARG A 277 9.68 -20.21 -8.91
C ARG A 277 10.56 -19.62 -7.81
N GLY A 278 11.13 -20.48 -6.98
CA GLY A 278 12.03 -20.13 -5.88
C GLY A 278 11.34 -19.58 -4.63
N TRP A 279 10.00 -19.67 -4.55
CA TRP A 279 9.25 -19.24 -3.37
C TRP A 279 7.97 -20.05 -3.19
N SER A 280 7.45 -20.10 -1.99
CA SER A 280 6.16 -20.72 -1.68
C SER A 280 5.47 -20.03 -0.51
N LEU A 281 4.13 -20.04 -0.50
CA LEU A 281 3.33 -19.77 0.68
C LEU A 281 2.67 -21.06 1.15
N ALA A 282 2.72 -21.32 2.45
CA ALA A 282 2.31 -22.58 3.04
C ALA A 282 1.46 -22.37 4.29
N TYR A 283 0.79 -23.46 4.73
CA TYR A 283 -0.08 -23.47 5.90
C TYR A 283 0.70 -23.67 7.21
N ARG A 284 1.95 -24.08 7.14
CA ARG A 284 2.83 -24.28 8.29
C ARG A 284 4.30 -24.16 7.89
#